data_4829208ddc51387b6de47c310f19bdaa
#
_entry.id   4829208ddc51387b6de47c310f19bdaa
#
_cell.length_a   1.000
_cell.length_b   1.000
_cell.length_c   1.000
_cell.angle_alpha   90.00
_cell.angle_beta   90.00
_cell.angle_gamma   90.00
#
_symmetry.space_group_name_H-M   'P 1'
#
loop_
_entity.id
_entity.type
_entity.pdbx_description
1 polymer ?
#
loop_
_entity_poly.entity_id
_entity_poly.type
_entity_poly.pdbx_seq_one_letter_code
_entity_poly.pdbx_strand_id
1 'polypeptide(L)'
;MAEIKQMPYREKLEGVIRLDILVGDFAPRVVEKELGKEKLQELRKIWENQSESISAEASDQEKYEIAYRNLVKKWVTANNLMRKYEGEVGTSKFMNAAIAGWKNQYSHTSLLLRIMWGLSPKTAFQKLARRLAYSLQVFSPFTVTELNEKRMNLTMNPCKIIGLPTGNDFCVMACQNIIPSWLEAQFNVKMDSHRQGADCSVTIEPFNK
;
A
#
# COMPACT_ATOMS: atom_id res chain seq x y z
N MET A 1 -14.34 -12.85 18.71
CA MET A 1 -13.40 -12.16 17.78
C MET A 1 -13.93 -10.75 17.53
N ALA A 2 -13.07 -9.73 17.52
CA ALA A 2 -13.52 -8.38 17.21
C ALA A 2 -13.77 -8.26 15.71
N GLU A 3 -15.01 -8.05 15.36
CA GLU A 3 -15.43 -7.91 13.97
C GLU A 3 -14.88 -6.60 13.39
N ILE A 4 -14.15 -6.69 12.29
CA ILE A 4 -13.74 -5.52 11.50
C ILE A 4 -14.85 -5.25 10.50
N LYS A 5 -15.45 -4.05 10.59
CA LYS A 5 -16.47 -3.62 9.64
C LYS A 5 -15.96 -3.77 8.20
N GLN A 6 -16.78 -4.33 7.33
CA GLN A 6 -16.45 -4.38 5.91
C GLN A 6 -16.48 -2.98 5.29
N MET A 7 -15.44 -2.68 4.52
CA MET A 7 -15.33 -1.40 3.81
C MET A 7 -16.20 -1.42 2.56
N PRO A 8 -17.15 -0.47 2.38
CA PRO A 8 -17.95 -0.35 1.16
C PRO A 8 -17.07 -0.08 -0.07
N TYR A 9 -17.53 -0.47 -1.26
CA TYR A 9 -16.77 -0.23 -2.50
C TYR A 9 -16.50 1.24 -2.78
N ARG A 10 -17.40 2.14 -2.43
CA ARG A 10 -17.18 3.58 -2.52
C ARG A 10 -15.97 4.03 -1.71
N GLU A 11 -15.86 3.59 -0.47
CA GLU A 11 -14.70 3.92 0.39
C GLU A 11 -13.40 3.26 -0.12
N LYS A 12 -13.49 2.03 -0.68
CA LYS A 12 -12.35 1.38 -1.35
C LYS A 12 -11.88 2.19 -2.55
N LEU A 13 -12.82 2.65 -3.39
CA LEU A 13 -12.52 3.51 -4.53
C LEU A 13 -11.84 4.81 -4.10
N GLU A 14 -12.38 5.49 -3.10
CA GLU A 14 -11.75 6.71 -2.54
C GLU A 14 -10.33 6.43 -2.00
N GLY A 15 -10.11 5.26 -1.40
CA GLY A 15 -8.80 4.81 -0.95
C GLY A 15 -7.82 4.62 -2.11
N VAL A 16 -8.26 3.96 -3.18
CA VAL A 16 -7.45 3.75 -4.39
C VAL A 16 -7.14 5.08 -5.06
N ILE A 17 -8.11 5.99 -5.19
CA ILE A 17 -7.89 7.32 -5.79
C ILE A 17 -6.83 8.10 -5.00
N ARG A 18 -6.89 8.08 -3.66
CA ARG A 18 -5.86 8.74 -2.83
C ARG A 18 -4.47 8.16 -3.06
N LEU A 19 -4.36 6.84 -3.20
CA LEU A 19 -3.08 6.18 -3.51
C LEU A 19 -2.61 6.49 -4.93
N ASP A 20 -3.52 6.59 -5.91
CA ASP A 20 -3.19 6.96 -7.29
C ASP A 20 -2.66 8.40 -7.38
N ILE A 21 -3.28 9.33 -6.66
CA ILE A 21 -2.78 10.72 -6.52
C ILE A 21 -1.38 10.72 -5.90
N LEU A 22 -1.17 9.95 -4.84
CA LEU A 22 0.14 9.87 -4.18
C LEU A 22 1.22 9.35 -5.13
N VAL A 23 0.94 8.26 -5.86
CA VAL A 23 1.86 7.70 -6.85
C VAL A 23 2.11 8.70 -7.99
N GLY A 24 1.04 9.35 -8.47
CA GLY A 24 1.11 10.40 -9.49
C GLY A 24 1.95 11.61 -9.07
N ASP A 25 2.11 11.84 -7.77
CA ASP A 25 2.92 12.92 -7.23
C ASP A 25 4.40 12.53 -7.05
N PHE A 26 4.69 11.41 -6.37
CA PHE A 26 6.09 11.07 -6.06
C PHE A 26 6.83 10.37 -7.20
N ALA A 27 6.18 9.48 -7.95
CA ALA A 27 6.86 8.66 -8.96
C ALA A 27 7.41 9.50 -10.12
N PRO A 28 6.67 10.47 -10.71
CA PRO A 28 7.25 11.37 -11.71
C PRO A 28 8.43 12.17 -11.19
N ARG A 29 8.36 12.65 -9.93
CA ARG A 29 9.45 13.44 -9.34
C ARG A 29 10.73 12.62 -9.17
N VAL A 30 10.64 11.39 -8.71
CA VAL A 30 11.81 10.54 -8.54
C VAL A 30 12.37 10.12 -9.88
N VAL A 31 11.53 9.79 -10.87
CA VAL A 31 11.98 9.44 -12.22
C VAL A 31 12.66 10.64 -12.90
N GLU A 32 12.08 11.83 -12.82
CA GLU A 32 12.69 13.04 -13.42
C GLU A 32 14.03 13.37 -12.76
N LYS A 33 14.09 13.32 -11.42
CA LYS A 33 15.31 13.61 -10.66
C LYS A 33 16.45 12.66 -10.97
N GLU A 34 16.17 11.36 -11.03
CA GLU A 34 17.20 10.33 -11.13
C GLU A 34 17.51 9.95 -12.59
N LEU A 35 16.52 9.97 -13.49
CA LEU A 35 16.66 9.50 -14.87
C LEU A 35 16.50 10.60 -15.92
N GLY A 36 16.03 11.79 -15.52
CA GLY A 36 15.86 12.94 -16.40
C GLY A 36 14.52 13.02 -17.11
N LYS A 37 14.30 14.15 -17.81
CA LYS A 37 13.02 14.52 -18.44
C LYS A 37 12.56 13.55 -19.53
N GLU A 38 13.49 12.99 -20.29
CA GLU A 38 13.17 12.01 -21.34
C GLU A 38 12.49 10.76 -20.76
N LYS A 39 13.02 10.25 -19.65
CA LYS A 39 12.46 9.08 -18.97
C LYS A 39 11.15 9.38 -18.25
N LEU A 40 10.97 10.60 -17.78
CA LEU A 40 9.67 11.06 -17.30
C LEU A 40 8.62 11.04 -18.43
N GLN A 41 8.97 11.48 -19.63
CA GLN A 41 8.05 11.42 -20.77
C GLN A 41 7.74 9.97 -21.18
N GLU A 42 8.74 9.08 -21.16
CA GLU A 42 8.57 7.64 -21.37
C GLU A 42 7.58 7.06 -20.35
N LEU A 43 7.73 7.36 -19.05
CA LEU A 43 6.81 6.92 -18.01
C LEU A 43 5.37 7.38 -18.24
N ARG A 44 5.17 8.67 -18.55
CA ARG A 44 3.84 9.23 -18.81
C ARG A 44 3.15 8.54 -19.99
N LYS A 45 3.88 8.33 -21.08
CA LYS A 45 3.38 7.62 -22.26
C LYS A 45 2.95 6.19 -21.94
N ILE A 46 3.74 5.48 -21.13
CA ILE A 46 3.39 4.13 -20.73
C ILE A 46 2.13 4.14 -19.85
N TRP A 47 2.02 5.08 -18.91
CA TRP A 47 0.84 5.20 -18.04
C TRP A 47 -0.43 5.50 -18.84
N GLU A 48 -0.36 6.45 -19.80
CA GLU A 48 -1.49 6.76 -20.70
C GLU A 48 -1.95 5.54 -21.48
N ASN A 49 -1.01 4.80 -22.08
CA ASN A 49 -1.31 3.62 -22.90
C ASN A 49 -1.84 2.42 -22.08
N GLN A 50 -1.49 2.30 -20.81
CA GLN A 50 -1.89 1.19 -19.94
C GLN A 50 -3.14 1.47 -19.12
N SER A 51 -3.58 2.70 -19.03
CA SER A 51 -4.74 3.10 -18.22
C SER A 51 -6.04 2.66 -18.87
N GLU A 52 -6.84 1.93 -18.12
CA GLU A 52 -8.20 1.57 -18.50
C GLU A 52 -9.13 2.76 -18.18
N SER A 53 -10.02 3.09 -19.11
CA SER A 53 -11.04 4.14 -18.90
C SER A 53 -12.11 3.67 -17.93
N ILE A 54 -12.58 4.58 -17.08
CA ILE A 54 -13.68 4.32 -16.15
C ILE A 54 -14.94 4.99 -16.68
N SER A 55 -15.98 4.19 -16.97
CA SER A 55 -17.28 4.74 -17.36
C SER A 55 -17.92 5.51 -16.19
N ALA A 56 -18.57 6.64 -16.51
CA ALA A 56 -19.32 7.40 -15.52
C ALA A 56 -20.48 6.59 -14.93
N GLU A 57 -21.07 5.71 -15.75
CA GLU A 57 -22.25 4.89 -15.41
C GLU A 57 -21.88 3.60 -14.68
N ALA A 58 -20.59 3.23 -14.60
CA ALA A 58 -20.14 2.03 -13.90
C ALA A 58 -20.49 2.08 -12.40
N SER A 59 -20.78 0.93 -11.82
CA SER A 59 -20.98 0.79 -10.38
C SER A 59 -19.71 1.14 -9.58
N ASP A 60 -19.85 1.44 -8.29
CA ASP A 60 -18.69 1.72 -7.41
C ASP A 60 -17.72 0.52 -7.36
N GLN A 61 -18.23 -0.70 -7.48
CA GLN A 61 -17.39 -1.91 -7.55
C GLN A 61 -16.58 -1.93 -8.83
N GLU A 62 -17.19 -1.72 -9.99
CA GLU A 62 -16.48 -1.71 -11.28
C GLU A 62 -15.46 -0.58 -11.36
N LYS A 63 -15.84 0.61 -10.89
CA LYS A 63 -14.93 1.77 -10.79
C LYS A 63 -13.72 1.44 -9.92
N TYR A 64 -13.95 0.83 -8.75
CA TYR A 64 -12.88 0.41 -7.86
C TYR A 64 -11.96 -0.62 -8.52
N GLU A 65 -12.52 -1.65 -9.20
CA GLU A 65 -11.73 -2.70 -9.85
C GLU A 65 -10.80 -2.13 -10.93
N ILE A 66 -11.32 -1.22 -11.76
CA ILE A 66 -10.53 -0.57 -12.83
C ILE A 66 -9.48 0.35 -12.22
N ALA A 67 -9.88 1.22 -11.29
CA ALA A 67 -8.95 2.14 -10.62
C ALA A 67 -7.82 1.38 -9.90
N TYR A 68 -8.15 0.26 -9.25
CA TYR A 68 -7.18 -0.58 -8.56
C TYR A 68 -6.16 -1.22 -9.52
N ARG A 69 -6.61 -1.77 -10.67
CA ARG A 69 -5.71 -2.28 -11.70
C ARG A 69 -4.79 -1.17 -12.25
N ASN A 70 -5.34 0.01 -12.50
CA ASN A 70 -4.57 1.16 -12.98
C ASN A 70 -3.51 1.58 -11.97
N LEU A 71 -3.86 1.68 -10.69
CA LEU A 71 -2.92 1.99 -9.61
C LEU A 71 -1.75 1.01 -9.56
N VAL A 72 -2.05 -0.30 -9.57
CA VAL A 72 -1.01 -1.35 -9.51
C VAL A 72 -0.10 -1.28 -10.72
N LYS A 73 -0.66 -1.12 -11.94
CA LYS A 73 0.12 -0.94 -13.16
C LYS A 73 1.04 0.27 -13.10
N LYS A 74 0.53 1.44 -12.69
CA LYS A 74 1.31 2.67 -12.57
C LYS A 74 2.49 2.49 -11.62
N TRP A 75 2.23 1.90 -10.47
CA TRP A 75 3.25 1.69 -9.45
C TRP A 75 4.37 0.77 -9.94
N VAL A 76 3.99 -0.40 -10.45
CA VAL A 76 4.96 -1.39 -10.95
C VAL A 76 5.74 -0.86 -12.14
N THR A 77 5.09 -0.15 -13.06
CA THR A 77 5.76 0.44 -14.23
C THR A 77 6.82 1.46 -13.83
N ALA A 78 6.51 2.35 -12.89
CA ALA A 78 7.47 3.35 -12.42
C ALA A 78 8.68 2.70 -11.73
N ASN A 79 8.44 1.71 -10.86
CA ASN A 79 9.52 0.96 -10.22
C ASN A 79 10.37 0.19 -11.24
N ASN A 80 9.74 -0.46 -12.22
CA ASN A 80 10.45 -1.22 -13.25
C ASN A 80 11.29 -0.30 -14.17
N LEU A 81 10.81 0.91 -14.42
CA LEU A 81 11.60 1.91 -15.15
C LEU A 81 12.87 2.29 -14.36
N MET A 82 12.73 2.57 -13.07
CA MET A 82 13.87 2.87 -12.19
C MET A 82 14.85 1.69 -12.15
N ARG A 83 14.35 0.46 -11.97
CA ARG A 83 15.17 -0.76 -11.96
C ARG A 83 15.89 -1.01 -13.28
N LYS A 84 15.21 -0.74 -14.41
CA LYS A 84 15.80 -0.91 -15.75
C LYS A 84 17.06 -0.07 -15.96
N TYR A 85 17.08 1.18 -15.46
CA TYR A 85 18.17 2.13 -15.69
C TYR A 85 19.19 2.20 -14.57
N GLU A 86 18.81 1.91 -13.33
CA GLU A 86 19.69 2.02 -12.15
C GLU A 86 19.78 0.72 -11.32
N GLY A 87 19.19 -0.37 -11.78
CA GLY A 87 19.20 -1.64 -11.06
C GLY A 87 18.51 -1.56 -9.69
N GLU A 88 19.03 -2.27 -8.70
CA GLU A 88 18.48 -2.31 -7.34
C GLU A 88 18.59 -0.94 -6.62
N VAL A 89 19.55 -0.10 -7.01
CA VAL A 89 19.67 1.27 -6.48
C VAL A 89 18.45 2.10 -6.87
N GLY A 90 18.01 1.99 -8.14
CA GLY A 90 16.81 2.66 -8.62
C GLY A 90 15.54 2.19 -7.89
N THR A 91 15.41 0.87 -7.68
CA THR A 91 14.33 0.31 -6.86
C THR A 91 14.33 0.88 -5.44
N SER A 92 15.49 0.95 -4.79
CA SER A 92 15.63 1.52 -3.45
C SER A 92 15.26 3.00 -3.38
N LYS A 93 15.68 3.79 -4.37
CA LYS A 93 15.31 5.22 -4.48
C LYS A 93 13.80 5.39 -4.63
N PHE A 94 13.17 4.57 -5.48
CA PHE A 94 11.72 4.58 -5.67
C PHE A 94 10.97 4.23 -4.37
N MET A 95 11.36 3.17 -3.69
CA MET A 95 10.77 2.77 -2.41
C MET A 95 10.90 3.85 -1.34
N ASN A 96 12.08 4.46 -1.21
CA ASN A 96 12.31 5.56 -0.27
C ASN A 96 11.42 6.79 -0.57
N ALA A 97 11.22 7.13 -1.84
CA ALA A 97 10.31 8.20 -2.24
C ALA A 97 8.85 7.88 -1.89
N ALA A 98 8.42 6.62 -2.09
CA ALA A 98 7.09 6.16 -1.70
C ALA A 98 6.87 6.24 -0.17
N ILE A 99 7.84 5.78 0.62
CA ILE A 99 7.78 5.86 2.09
C ILE A 99 7.70 7.31 2.55
N ALA A 100 8.49 8.21 1.96
CA ALA A 100 8.47 9.64 2.27
C ALA A 100 7.11 10.27 1.95
N GLY A 101 6.52 9.93 0.80
CA GLY A 101 5.18 10.37 0.40
C GLY A 101 4.11 9.93 1.41
N TRP A 102 4.14 8.68 1.84
CA TRP A 102 3.21 8.16 2.84
C TRP A 102 3.39 8.82 4.21
N LYS A 103 4.63 9.05 4.65
CA LYS A 103 4.90 9.78 5.90
C LYS A 103 4.25 11.16 5.91
N ASN A 104 4.36 11.90 4.82
CA ASN A 104 3.79 13.24 4.69
C ASN A 104 2.25 13.18 4.74
N GLN A 105 1.64 12.25 3.99
CA GLN A 105 0.19 12.11 3.93
C GLN A 105 -0.45 11.73 5.27
N TYR A 106 0.24 10.91 6.09
CA TYR A 106 -0.27 10.41 7.37
C TYR A 106 0.36 11.07 8.60
N SER A 107 1.04 12.21 8.44
CA SER A 107 1.77 12.90 9.52
C SER A 107 0.90 13.23 10.75
N HIS A 108 -0.30 13.80 10.54
CA HIS A 108 -1.22 14.14 11.64
C HIS A 108 -1.74 12.90 12.39
N THR A 109 -2.06 11.83 11.68
CA THR A 109 -2.50 10.57 12.30
C THR A 109 -1.41 9.97 13.19
N SER A 110 -0.16 10.09 12.77
CA SER A 110 0.97 9.56 13.52
C SER A 110 1.22 10.31 14.84
N LEU A 111 1.01 11.63 14.87
CA LEU A 111 1.19 12.42 16.09
C LEU A 111 0.23 11.97 17.20
N LEU A 112 -1.06 11.85 16.89
CA LEU A 112 -2.06 11.38 17.86
C LEU A 112 -1.77 9.97 18.36
N LEU A 113 -1.38 9.07 17.45
CA LEU A 113 -1.01 7.71 17.84
C LEU A 113 0.25 7.64 18.69
N ARG A 114 1.25 8.48 18.43
CA ARG A 114 2.46 8.58 19.29
C ARG A 114 2.12 9.05 20.69
N ILE A 115 1.26 10.05 20.85
CA ILE A 115 0.80 10.50 22.16
C ILE A 115 0.09 9.35 22.89
N MET A 116 -0.83 8.65 22.21
CA MET A 116 -1.51 7.49 22.77
C MET A 116 -0.55 6.35 23.11
N TRP A 117 0.50 6.14 22.30
CA TRP A 117 1.52 5.12 22.56
C TRP A 117 2.28 5.38 23.86
N GLY A 118 2.58 6.66 24.16
CA GLY A 118 3.20 7.06 25.44
C GLY A 118 2.30 6.85 26.65
N LEU A 119 0.98 6.97 26.47
CA LEU A 119 0.01 6.85 27.58
C LEU A 119 -0.44 5.41 27.82
N SER A 120 -0.72 4.67 26.76
CA SER A 120 -1.23 3.29 26.80
C SER A 120 -0.84 2.52 25.53
N PRO A 121 0.35 1.90 25.48
CA PRO A 121 0.84 1.18 24.31
C PRO A 121 -0.12 0.10 23.79
N LYS A 122 -0.71 -0.67 24.69
CA LYS A 122 -1.67 -1.74 24.35
C LYS A 122 -2.90 -1.20 23.64
N THR A 123 -3.50 -0.15 24.18
CA THR A 123 -4.69 0.50 23.58
C THR A 123 -4.33 1.18 22.26
N ALA A 124 -3.15 1.81 22.18
CA ALA A 124 -2.66 2.44 20.96
C ALA A 124 -2.46 1.40 19.85
N PHE A 125 -1.83 0.26 20.16
CA PHE A 125 -1.65 -0.83 19.22
C PHE A 125 -3.00 -1.38 18.73
N GLN A 126 -3.93 -1.68 19.61
CA GLN A 126 -5.25 -2.20 19.20
C GLN A 126 -6.01 -1.23 18.28
N LYS A 127 -5.96 0.09 18.57
CA LYS A 127 -6.58 1.10 17.70
C LYS A 127 -5.87 1.19 16.34
N LEU A 128 -4.54 1.18 16.33
CA LEU A 128 -3.75 1.15 15.10
C LEU A 128 -4.06 -0.10 14.29
N ALA A 129 -4.02 -1.28 14.91
CA ALA A 129 -4.27 -2.55 14.26
C ALA A 129 -5.66 -2.61 13.60
N ARG A 130 -6.71 -2.16 14.32
CA ARG A 130 -8.06 -2.05 13.73
C ARG A 130 -8.13 -1.11 12.54
N ARG A 131 -7.46 0.05 12.64
CA ARG A 131 -7.42 1.04 11.55
C ARG A 131 -6.64 0.52 10.35
N LEU A 132 -5.52 -0.16 10.58
CA LEU A 132 -4.75 -0.82 9.52
C LEU A 132 -5.56 -1.92 8.86
N ALA A 133 -6.20 -2.79 9.64
CA ALA A 133 -7.08 -3.82 9.11
C ALA A 133 -8.18 -3.20 8.24
N TYR A 134 -8.85 -2.14 8.70
CA TYR A 134 -9.84 -1.44 7.88
C TYR A 134 -9.23 -0.92 6.57
N SER A 135 -8.08 -0.25 6.63
CA SER A 135 -7.42 0.34 5.45
C SER A 135 -6.88 -0.70 4.46
N LEU A 136 -6.41 -1.86 4.95
CA LEU A 136 -5.88 -2.93 4.09
C LEU A 136 -6.96 -3.56 3.20
N GLN A 137 -8.25 -3.40 3.53
CA GLN A 137 -9.36 -3.84 2.66
C GLN A 137 -9.38 -3.14 1.29
N VAL A 138 -8.68 -2.01 1.14
CA VAL A 138 -8.46 -1.36 -0.16
C VAL A 138 -7.66 -2.26 -1.10
N PHE A 139 -6.78 -3.10 -0.58
CA PHE A 139 -5.92 -3.96 -1.39
C PHE A 139 -6.50 -5.34 -1.64
N SER A 140 -7.08 -5.96 -0.61
CA SER A 140 -7.64 -7.31 -0.72
C SER A 140 -8.65 -7.56 0.40
N PRO A 141 -9.71 -8.35 0.17
CA PRO A 141 -10.49 -8.89 1.27
C PRO A 141 -9.63 -9.83 2.12
N PHE A 142 -9.92 -9.89 3.42
CA PHE A 142 -9.21 -10.75 4.36
C PHE A 142 -10.11 -11.16 5.53
N THR A 143 -9.66 -12.17 6.26
CA THR A 143 -10.21 -12.59 7.55
C THR A 143 -9.22 -12.24 8.65
N VAL A 144 -9.71 -11.65 9.75
CA VAL A 144 -8.91 -11.44 10.96
C VAL A 144 -8.95 -12.73 11.77
N THR A 145 -7.82 -13.40 11.88
CA THR A 145 -7.71 -14.66 12.64
C THR A 145 -7.32 -14.42 14.08
N GLU A 146 -6.61 -13.33 14.36
CA GLU A 146 -6.25 -12.89 15.71
C GLU A 146 -6.20 -11.37 15.78
N LEU A 147 -6.71 -10.80 16.88
CA LEU A 147 -6.57 -9.36 17.18
C LEU A 147 -6.60 -9.18 18.70
N ASN A 148 -5.43 -8.92 19.28
CA ASN A 148 -5.27 -8.66 20.70
C ASN A 148 -4.30 -7.48 20.94
N GLU A 149 -3.85 -7.28 22.16
CA GLU A 149 -2.94 -6.19 22.54
C GLU A 149 -1.48 -6.37 22.09
N LYS A 150 -1.13 -7.55 21.59
CA LYS A 150 0.24 -7.93 21.22
C LYS A 150 0.39 -8.27 19.76
N ARG A 151 -0.71 -8.66 19.08
CA ARG A 151 -0.63 -9.18 17.72
C ARG A 151 -1.95 -8.99 16.98
N MET A 152 -1.83 -8.75 15.67
CA MET A 152 -2.90 -8.90 14.70
C MET A 152 -2.47 -9.83 13.57
N ASN A 153 -3.26 -10.88 13.32
CA ASN A 153 -3.08 -11.79 12.19
C ASN A 153 -4.24 -11.65 11.21
N LEU A 154 -3.90 -11.52 9.94
CA LEU A 154 -4.83 -11.44 8.81
C LEU A 154 -4.53 -12.55 7.82
N THR A 155 -5.56 -13.12 7.21
CA THR A 155 -5.42 -14.11 6.13
C THR A 155 -6.24 -13.66 4.93
N MET A 156 -5.59 -13.61 3.77
CA MET A 156 -6.18 -13.31 2.45
C MET A 156 -6.21 -14.61 1.65
N ASN A 157 -7.39 -15.10 1.32
CA ASN A 157 -7.58 -16.37 0.63
C ASN A 157 -8.71 -16.25 -0.42
N PRO A 158 -8.37 -16.04 -1.71
CA PRO A 158 -7.06 -15.69 -2.24
C PRO A 158 -6.71 -14.19 -2.03
N CYS A 159 -5.42 -13.85 -2.11
CA CYS A 159 -4.97 -12.47 -2.14
C CYS A 159 -5.27 -11.86 -3.52
N LYS A 160 -6.08 -10.80 -3.55
CA LYS A 160 -6.49 -10.13 -4.79
C LYS A 160 -5.31 -9.58 -5.60
N ILE A 161 -4.27 -9.09 -4.94
CA ILE A 161 -3.07 -8.55 -5.58
C ILE A 161 -2.43 -9.60 -6.50
N ILE A 162 -2.30 -10.82 -6.01
CA ILE A 162 -1.61 -11.91 -6.73
C ILE A 162 -2.35 -12.33 -8.00
N GLY A 163 -3.68 -12.14 -8.05
CA GLY A 163 -4.48 -12.39 -9.26
C GLY A 163 -4.26 -11.40 -10.40
N LEU A 164 -3.52 -10.30 -10.17
CA LEU A 164 -3.23 -9.32 -11.21
C LEU A 164 -1.97 -9.69 -12.00
N PRO A 165 -1.87 -9.32 -13.29
CA PRO A 165 -0.71 -9.62 -14.14
C PRO A 165 0.64 -9.14 -13.56
N THR A 166 0.63 -7.99 -12.87
CA THR A 166 1.82 -7.41 -12.19
C THR A 166 1.77 -7.58 -10.67
N GLY A 167 0.87 -8.43 -10.17
CA GLY A 167 0.59 -8.55 -8.74
C GLY A 167 1.76 -9.07 -7.93
N ASN A 168 2.58 -9.94 -8.51
CA ASN A 168 3.77 -10.45 -7.83
C ASN A 168 4.78 -9.34 -7.54
N ASP A 169 5.08 -8.50 -8.54
CA ASP A 169 6.02 -7.38 -8.38
C ASP A 169 5.48 -6.35 -7.39
N PHE A 170 4.18 -6.05 -7.46
CA PHE A 170 3.53 -5.16 -6.49
C PHE A 170 3.57 -5.74 -5.07
N CYS A 171 3.33 -7.03 -4.89
CA CYS A 171 3.40 -7.70 -3.59
C CYS A 171 4.79 -7.56 -2.97
N VAL A 172 5.84 -7.89 -3.72
CA VAL A 172 7.23 -7.77 -3.24
C VAL A 172 7.54 -6.31 -2.88
N MET A 173 7.21 -5.38 -3.75
CA MET A 173 7.53 -3.97 -3.55
C MET A 173 6.70 -3.35 -2.41
N ALA A 174 5.38 -3.45 -2.47
CA ALA A 174 4.49 -2.76 -1.53
C ALA A 174 4.33 -3.52 -0.21
N CYS A 175 3.88 -4.80 -0.28
CA CYS A 175 3.49 -5.54 0.92
C CYS A 175 4.69 -6.07 1.72
N GLN A 176 5.81 -6.39 1.05
CA GLN A 176 6.98 -6.94 1.73
C GLN A 176 8.04 -5.88 2.07
N ASN A 177 8.01 -4.71 1.45
CA ASN A 177 9.03 -3.69 1.67
C ASN A 177 8.47 -2.33 2.10
N ILE A 178 7.64 -1.66 1.28
CA ILE A 178 7.22 -0.28 1.55
C ILE A 178 6.33 -0.19 2.78
N ILE A 179 5.27 -1.00 2.86
CA ILE A 179 4.31 -0.96 3.97
C ILE A 179 5.00 -1.31 5.30
N PRO A 180 5.77 -2.42 5.41
CA PRO A 180 6.50 -2.74 6.63
C PRO A 180 7.45 -1.62 7.07
N SER A 181 8.29 -1.11 6.15
CA SER A 181 9.25 -0.03 6.46
C SER A 181 8.56 1.26 6.91
N TRP A 182 7.41 1.60 6.29
CA TRP A 182 6.62 2.75 6.70
C TRP A 182 5.99 2.54 8.09
N LEU A 183 5.42 1.37 8.37
CA LEU A 183 4.82 1.03 9.66
C LEU A 183 5.86 1.07 10.80
N GLU A 184 7.03 0.49 10.55
CA GLU A 184 8.14 0.53 11.48
C GLU A 184 8.57 1.97 11.79
N ALA A 185 8.89 2.73 10.76
CA ALA A 185 9.39 4.09 10.92
C ALA A 185 8.36 5.07 11.52
N GLN A 186 7.06 4.84 11.28
CA GLN A 186 6.00 5.78 11.66
C GLN A 186 5.34 5.40 12.99
N PHE A 187 5.17 4.12 13.26
CA PHE A 187 4.35 3.63 14.36
C PHE A 187 5.07 2.66 15.30
N ASN A 188 6.33 2.34 15.05
CA ASN A 188 7.11 1.38 15.83
C ASN A 188 6.42 -0.01 15.87
N VAL A 189 5.95 -0.46 14.71
CA VAL A 189 5.21 -1.70 14.51
C VAL A 189 5.89 -2.53 13.44
N LYS A 190 6.10 -3.81 13.69
CA LYS A 190 6.61 -4.77 12.72
C LYS A 190 5.44 -5.37 11.93
N MET A 191 5.61 -5.50 10.62
CA MET A 191 4.72 -6.23 9.75
C MET A 191 5.49 -7.29 8.98
N ASP A 192 5.06 -8.54 9.09
CA ASP A 192 5.56 -9.66 8.31
C ASP A 192 4.43 -10.19 7.40
N SER A 193 4.76 -10.49 6.16
CA SER A 193 3.83 -11.10 5.22
C SER A 193 4.40 -12.41 4.68
N HIS A 194 3.60 -13.48 4.75
CA HIS A 194 3.96 -14.80 4.25
C HIS A 194 2.98 -15.22 3.17
N ARG A 195 3.52 -15.51 2.00
CA ARG A 195 2.77 -15.94 0.85
C ARG A 195 2.88 -17.46 0.65
N GLN A 196 1.75 -18.11 0.36
CA GLN A 196 1.67 -19.52 -0.06
C GLN A 196 0.76 -19.61 -1.30
N GLY A 197 1.38 -19.71 -2.50
CA GLY A 197 0.63 -19.69 -3.75
C GLY A 197 -0.15 -18.40 -3.95
N ALA A 198 -1.49 -18.49 -4.04
CA ALA A 198 -2.39 -17.35 -4.15
C ALA A 198 -2.79 -16.75 -2.78
N ASP A 199 -2.52 -17.43 -1.69
CA ASP A 199 -2.87 -16.99 -0.34
C ASP A 199 -1.76 -16.17 0.30
N CYS A 200 -2.14 -15.32 1.23
CA CYS A 200 -1.20 -14.51 2.00
C CYS A 200 -1.66 -14.39 3.45
N SER A 201 -0.75 -14.57 4.39
CA SER A 201 -0.94 -14.20 5.79
C SER A 201 -0.10 -12.99 6.15
N VAL A 202 -0.66 -12.10 6.97
CA VAL A 202 0.02 -10.90 7.46
C VAL A 202 -0.05 -10.89 8.97
N THR A 203 1.11 -10.74 9.60
CA THR A 203 1.24 -10.56 11.05
C THR A 203 1.72 -9.16 11.34
N ILE A 204 1.06 -8.47 12.26
CA ILE A 204 1.44 -7.13 12.73
C ILE A 204 1.60 -7.17 14.23
N GLU A 205 2.76 -6.70 14.72
CA GLU A 205 3.14 -6.72 16.14
C GLU A 205 3.79 -5.39 16.54
N PRO A 206 3.62 -4.92 17.79
CA PRO A 206 4.42 -3.82 18.30
C PRO A 206 5.88 -4.26 18.44
N PHE A 207 6.84 -3.37 18.16
CA PHE A 207 8.22 -3.61 18.55
C PHE A 207 8.28 -3.67 20.08
N ASN A 208 8.70 -4.79 20.60
CA ASN A 208 9.08 -4.89 22.00
C ASN A 208 10.41 -4.12 22.18
N LYS A 209 10.34 -2.95 22.82
CA LYS A 209 11.53 -2.32 23.37
C LYS A 209 11.82 -2.90 24.74
#